data_73dae577b5516b31c271403bb93cc766
#
_entry.id   73dae577b5516b31c271403bb93cc766
#
_cell.length_a   1.000
_cell.length_b   1.000
_cell.length_c   1.000
_cell.angle_alpha   90.00
_cell.angle_beta   90.00
_cell.angle_gamma   90.00
#
_symmetry.space_group_name_H-M   'P 1'
#
loop_
_entity.id
_entity.type
_entity.pdbx_description
1 polymer ?
#
loop_
_entity_poly.entity_id
_entity_poly.type
_entity_poly.pdbx_seq_one_letter_code
_entity_poly.pdbx_strand_id
1 'polypeptide(L)'
;MLKLASRLAWRDWRGGELSLLFAALLLAITSVTSISLFTHQVKQSMVAEGADLIAADLRLNNNQAVISAWQQQARQLGLQQAHVSEFQAMVFAQQELQLARIKAVSSLYPLKGELSVGTQAFGLGQTSHKGPLEGEIWPDSRLLASLSAKLNDTIDVGELSLTVTQVLLAEPD
;
A
#
# COMPACT_ATOMS: atom_id res chain seq x y z
N MET A 1 33.56 13.90 54.18
CA MET A 1 33.07 14.83 53.17
C MET A 1 31.71 14.42 52.56
N LEU A 2 31.43 13.15 52.25
CA LEU A 2 30.14 12.70 51.69
C LEU A 2 28.92 13.00 52.61
N LYS A 3 29.05 12.87 53.95
CA LYS A 3 27.94 13.14 54.90
C LYS A 3 27.54 14.62 54.98
N LEU A 4 28.46 15.54 54.70
CA LEU A 4 28.17 16.97 54.65
C LEU A 4 27.47 17.33 53.33
N ALA A 5 27.93 16.76 52.19
CA ALA A 5 27.33 16.94 50.90
C ALA A 5 25.87 16.43 50.84
N SER A 6 25.60 15.25 51.47
CA SER A 6 24.22 14.71 51.49
C SER A 6 23.28 15.55 52.39
N ARG A 7 23.76 16.13 53.49
CA ARG A 7 22.95 17.04 54.32
C ARG A 7 22.64 18.37 53.65
N LEU A 8 23.59 18.91 52.88
CA LEU A 8 23.40 20.14 52.10
C LEU A 8 22.40 19.87 50.96
N ALA A 9 22.56 18.78 50.20
CA ALA A 9 21.63 18.38 49.16
C ALA A 9 20.20 18.15 49.69
N TRP A 10 20.04 17.53 50.86
CA TRP A 10 18.74 17.36 51.53
C TRP A 10 18.09 18.68 51.96
N ARG A 11 18.90 19.65 52.42
CA ARG A 11 18.42 20.99 52.78
C ARG A 11 17.95 21.78 51.54
N ASP A 12 18.73 21.73 50.47
CA ASP A 12 18.42 22.43 49.20
C ASP A 12 17.21 21.80 48.50
N TRP A 13 17.00 20.47 48.67
CA TRP A 13 15.77 19.79 48.24
C TRP A 13 14.54 20.34 48.97
N ARG A 14 14.65 20.58 50.26
CA ARG A 14 13.58 21.19 51.09
C ARG A 14 13.38 22.68 50.82
N GLY A 15 14.40 23.38 50.35
CA GLY A 15 14.34 24.79 49.97
C GLY A 15 13.62 25.05 48.64
N GLY A 16 13.30 24.01 47.90
CA GLY A 16 12.55 24.10 46.63
C GLY A 16 13.42 24.33 45.39
N GLU A 17 14.65 24.78 45.53
CA GLU A 17 15.51 25.10 44.36
C GLU A 17 15.92 23.84 43.57
N LEU A 18 16.33 22.79 44.26
CA LEU A 18 16.68 21.49 43.65
C LEU A 18 15.45 20.79 43.05
N SER A 19 14.28 20.91 43.66
CA SER A 19 13.05 20.31 43.17
C SER A 19 12.58 20.97 41.86
N LEU A 20 12.79 22.28 41.76
CA LEU A 20 12.46 23.05 40.56
C LEU A 20 13.39 22.68 39.39
N LEU A 21 14.69 22.55 39.64
CA LEU A 21 15.66 22.05 38.66
C LEU A 21 15.36 20.62 38.22
N PHE A 22 14.99 19.73 39.15
CA PHE A 22 14.63 18.37 38.85
C PHE A 22 13.34 18.27 38.05
N ALA A 23 12.32 19.10 38.37
CA ALA A 23 11.10 19.17 37.60
C ALA A 23 11.34 19.70 36.17
N ALA A 24 12.18 20.72 36.02
CA ALA A 24 12.57 21.23 34.70
C ALA A 24 13.32 20.17 33.86
N LEU A 25 14.24 19.42 34.52
CA LEU A 25 14.97 18.33 33.87
C LEU A 25 14.03 17.20 33.44
N LEU A 26 13.08 16.79 34.28
CA LEU A 26 12.06 15.80 33.94
C LEU A 26 11.21 16.26 32.79
N LEU A 27 10.76 17.51 32.80
CA LEU A 27 9.99 18.08 31.68
C LEU A 27 10.77 18.07 30.36
N ALA A 28 12.05 18.44 30.42
CA ALA A 28 12.92 18.42 29.26
C ALA A 28 13.09 17.00 28.68
N ILE A 29 13.41 16.03 29.57
CA ILE A 29 13.60 14.62 29.16
C ILE A 29 12.30 14.05 28.61
N THR A 30 11.16 14.26 29.29
CA THR A 30 9.87 13.75 28.82
C THR A 30 9.47 14.36 27.51
N SER A 31 9.70 15.65 27.29
CA SER A 31 9.40 16.31 26.01
C SER A 31 10.23 15.72 24.84
N VAL A 32 11.52 15.58 25.03
CA VAL A 32 12.42 15.02 24.01
C VAL A 32 12.07 13.55 23.73
N THR A 33 11.82 12.77 24.77
CA THR A 33 11.47 11.36 24.65
C THR A 33 10.12 11.18 23.94
N SER A 34 9.12 11.99 24.28
CA SER A 34 7.79 11.96 23.64
C SER A 34 7.88 12.28 22.16
N ILE A 35 8.63 13.30 21.77
CA ILE A 35 8.81 13.66 20.35
C ILE A 35 9.54 12.53 19.61
N SER A 36 10.56 11.95 20.22
CA SER A 36 11.34 10.85 19.64
C SER A 36 10.48 9.60 19.40
N LEU A 37 9.69 9.20 20.40
CA LEU A 37 8.76 8.08 20.30
C LEU A 37 7.68 8.32 19.25
N PHE A 38 7.08 9.51 19.25
CA PHE A 38 6.08 9.88 18.24
C PHE A 38 6.65 9.82 16.83
N THR A 39 7.82 10.41 16.61
CA THR A 39 8.48 10.38 15.30
C THR A 39 8.80 8.96 14.85
N HIS A 40 9.25 8.10 15.77
CA HIS A 40 9.52 6.70 15.47
C HIS A 40 8.24 5.96 15.06
N GLN A 41 7.15 6.17 15.79
CA GLN A 41 5.85 5.54 15.53
C GLN A 41 5.25 5.97 14.19
N VAL A 42 5.30 7.29 13.88
CA VAL A 42 4.86 7.81 12.59
C VAL A 42 5.68 7.24 11.44
N LYS A 43 7.02 7.19 11.59
CA LYS A 43 7.90 6.60 10.57
C LYS A 43 7.60 5.13 10.32
N GLN A 44 7.33 4.36 11.37
CA GLN A 44 7.01 2.95 11.27
C GLN A 44 5.66 2.71 10.57
N SER A 45 4.64 3.52 10.90
CA SER A 45 3.34 3.48 10.21
C SER A 45 3.46 3.85 8.73
N MET A 46 4.23 4.89 8.39
CA MET A 46 4.44 5.30 6.99
C MET A 46 5.14 4.23 6.16
N VAL A 47 6.11 3.51 6.72
CA VAL A 47 6.81 2.43 6.00
C VAL A 47 5.87 1.23 5.77
N ALA A 48 5.05 0.88 6.74
CA ALA A 48 4.07 -0.20 6.60
C ALA A 48 3.00 0.15 5.56
N GLU A 49 2.40 1.33 5.63
CA GLU A 49 1.40 1.82 4.68
C GLU A 49 1.97 1.95 3.25
N GLY A 50 3.23 2.39 3.13
CA GLY A 50 3.89 2.52 1.84
C GLY A 50 4.08 1.20 1.11
N ALA A 51 4.33 0.10 1.80
CA ALA A 51 4.46 -1.22 1.20
C ALA A 51 3.12 -1.76 0.67
N ASP A 52 2.03 -1.46 1.37
CA ASP A 52 0.69 -1.85 0.94
C ASP A 52 0.22 -1.05 -0.28
N LEU A 53 0.61 0.25 -0.37
CA LEU A 53 0.27 1.10 -1.51
C LEU A 53 0.94 0.64 -2.82
N ILE A 54 2.19 0.16 -2.80
CA ILE A 54 2.89 -0.29 -4.01
C ILE A 54 2.67 -1.76 -4.35
N ALA A 55 1.77 -2.45 -3.63
CA ALA A 55 1.47 -3.88 -3.79
C ALA A 55 2.69 -4.82 -3.69
N ALA A 56 3.82 -4.35 -3.16
CA ALA A 56 5.07 -5.09 -3.03
C ALA A 56 6.05 -4.42 -2.05
N ASP A 57 7.12 -5.11 -1.65
CA ASP A 57 8.24 -4.49 -0.91
C ASP A 57 9.14 -3.63 -1.80
N LEU A 58 9.23 -3.99 -3.07
CA LEU A 58 10.04 -3.30 -4.07
C LEU A 58 9.33 -3.31 -5.42
N ARG A 59 9.20 -2.13 -6.05
CA ARG A 59 8.69 -1.97 -7.41
C ARG A 59 9.82 -1.48 -8.33
N LEU A 60 10.05 -2.22 -9.40
CA LEU A 60 10.90 -1.79 -10.50
C LEU A 60 10.00 -1.25 -11.61
N ASN A 61 10.12 0.03 -11.90
CA ASN A 61 9.38 0.67 -12.99
C ASN A 61 10.34 0.95 -14.16
N ASN A 62 10.01 0.42 -15.33
CA ASN A 62 10.79 0.63 -16.54
C ASN A 62 9.85 0.66 -17.75
N ASN A 63 10.14 1.51 -18.74
CA ASN A 63 9.42 1.56 -20.00
C ASN A 63 9.83 0.45 -20.98
N GLN A 64 10.79 -0.38 -20.62
CA GLN A 64 11.25 -1.53 -21.41
C GLN A 64 11.04 -2.83 -20.62
N ALA A 65 11.01 -3.93 -21.32
CA ALA A 65 10.92 -5.25 -20.70
C ALA A 65 12.05 -5.44 -19.67
N VAL A 66 11.70 -5.97 -18.51
CA VAL A 66 12.69 -6.25 -17.44
C VAL A 66 13.70 -7.28 -17.93
N ILE A 67 14.98 -6.98 -17.73
CA ILE A 67 16.07 -7.85 -18.15
C ILE A 67 15.93 -9.23 -17.50
N SER A 68 15.93 -10.29 -18.29
CA SER A 68 15.75 -11.67 -17.84
C SER A 68 16.77 -12.11 -16.76
N ALA A 69 17.98 -11.53 -16.77
CA ALA A 69 18.99 -11.78 -15.75
C ALA A 69 18.54 -11.34 -14.35
N TRP A 70 17.84 -10.22 -14.22
CA TRP A 70 17.31 -9.75 -12.93
C TRP A 70 16.19 -10.65 -12.41
N GLN A 71 15.33 -11.11 -13.30
CA GLN A 71 14.28 -12.07 -12.94
C GLN A 71 14.87 -13.41 -12.45
N GLN A 72 15.94 -13.87 -13.08
CA GLN A 72 16.65 -15.08 -12.65
C GLN A 72 17.32 -14.88 -11.29
N GLN A 73 17.99 -13.75 -11.09
CA GLN A 73 18.63 -13.43 -9.82
C GLN A 73 17.62 -13.34 -8.68
N ALA A 74 16.48 -12.70 -8.90
CA ALA A 74 15.40 -12.62 -7.90
C ALA A 74 14.87 -14.02 -7.55
N ARG A 75 14.69 -14.91 -8.55
CA ARG A 75 14.31 -16.32 -8.30
C ARG A 75 15.37 -17.08 -7.50
N GLN A 76 16.66 -16.88 -7.79
CA GLN A 76 17.75 -17.50 -7.03
C GLN A 76 17.79 -17.04 -5.58
N LEU A 77 17.38 -15.80 -5.31
CA LEU A 77 17.26 -15.24 -3.96
C LEU A 77 15.95 -15.65 -3.26
N GLY A 78 15.09 -16.46 -3.88
CA GLY A 78 13.82 -16.91 -3.32
C GLY A 78 12.75 -15.80 -3.23
N LEU A 79 12.91 -14.71 -3.98
CA LEU A 79 11.95 -13.60 -3.98
C LEU A 79 10.72 -13.93 -4.83
N GLN A 80 9.54 -13.63 -4.29
CA GLN A 80 8.31 -13.67 -5.06
C GLN A 80 8.26 -12.50 -6.04
N GLN A 81 7.77 -12.74 -7.25
CA GLN A 81 7.72 -11.75 -8.31
C GLN A 81 6.32 -11.69 -8.90
N ALA A 82 5.77 -10.49 -8.98
CA ALA A 82 4.59 -10.20 -9.79
C ALA A 82 4.98 -9.28 -10.94
N HIS A 83 4.39 -9.49 -12.09
CA HIS A 83 4.58 -8.66 -13.26
C HIS A 83 3.32 -7.86 -13.52
N VAL A 84 3.50 -6.56 -13.76
CA VAL A 84 2.41 -5.62 -14.06
C VAL A 84 2.78 -4.88 -15.33
N SER A 85 1.88 -4.85 -16.30
CA SER A 85 2.00 -4.05 -17.51
C SER A 85 0.83 -3.10 -17.62
N GLU A 86 1.11 -1.81 -17.70
CA GLU A 86 0.10 -0.77 -17.85
C GLU A 86 0.17 -0.16 -19.25
N PHE A 87 -0.98 -0.08 -19.90
CA PHE A 87 -1.10 0.53 -21.22
C PHE A 87 -2.52 1.08 -21.41
N GLN A 88 -2.69 1.91 -22.44
CA GLN A 88 -3.99 2.40 -22.83
C GLN A 88 -4.47 1.61 -24.05
N ALA A 89 -5.73 1.18 -24.03
CA ALA A 89 -6.37 0.50 -25.14
C ALA A 89 -7.82 0.92 -25.28
N MET A 90 -8.33 0.79 -26.51
CA MET A 90 -9.76 0.86 -26.73
C MET A 90 -10.39 -0.46 -26.29
N VAL A 91 -11.42 -0.36 -25.47
CA VAL A 91 -12.21 -1.49 -25.01
C VAL A 91 -13.61 -1.39 -25.59
N PHE A 92 -14.18 -2.53 -25.95
CA PHE A 92 -15.47 -2.61 -26.58
C PHE A 92 -16.39 -3.60 -25.85
N ALA A 93 -17.61 -3.20 -25.58
CA ALA A 93 -18.65 -4.06 -25.05
C ALA A 93 -20.03 -3.45 -25.35
N GLN A 94 -21.06 -4.25 -25.54
CA GLN A 94 -22.47 -3.84 -25.70
C GLN A 94 -22.68 -2.69 -26.71
N GLN A 95 -21.88 -2.65 -27.81
CA GLN A 95 -21.88 -1.60 -28.85
C GLN A 95 -21.26 -0.24 -28.38
N GLU A 96 -20.71 -0.18 -27.19
CA GLU A 96 -19.99 0.98 -26.67
C GLU A 96 -18.48 0.79 -26.81
N LEU A 97 -17.78 1.87 -27.12
CA LEU A 97 -16.32 1.91 -27.26
C LEU A 97 -15.75 2.96 -26.33
N GLN A 98 -14.79 2.56 -25.49
CA GLN A 98 -14.16 3.44 -24.51
C GLN A 98 -12.64 3.29 -24.52
N LEU A 99 -11.92 4.41 -24.35
CA LEU A 99 -10.49 4.38 -24.06
C LEU A 99 -10.29 4.11 -22.57
N ALA A 100 -9.62 3.02 -22.24
CA ALA A 100 -9.35 2.63 -20.86
C ALA A 100 -7.85 2.43 -20.60
N ARG A 101 -7.43 2.65 -19.37
CA ARG A 101 -6.12 2.21 -18.88
C ARG A 101 -6.26 0.75 -18.47
N ILE A 102 -5.49 -0.10 -19.11
CA ILE A 102 -5.45 -1.54 -18.84
C ILE A 102 -4.23 -1.84 -17.97
N LYS A 103 -4.43 -2.60 -16.92
CA LYS A 103 -3.39 -3.12 -16.03
C LYS A 103 -3.39 -4.65 -16.14
N ALA A 104 -2.50 -5.17 -16.95
CA ALA A 104 -2.32 -6.61 -17.07
C ALA A 104 -1.40 -7.11 -15.96
N VAL A 105 -1.87 -8.08 -15.18
CA VAL A 105 -1.20 -8.57 -13.98
C VAL A 105 -0.92 -10.06 -14.07
N SER A 106 0.18 -10.51 -13.44
CA SER A 106 0.47 -11.94 -13.30
C SER A 106 -0.31 -12.54 -12.13
N SER A 107 -0.39 -13.86 -12.07
CA SER A 107 -1.18 -14.63 -11.09
C SER A 107 -0.82 -14.39 -9.62
N LEU A 108 0.39 -13.86 -9.34
CA LEU A 108 0.84 -13.56 -7.98
C LEU A 108 0.52 -12.12 -7.54
N TYR A 109 -0.09 -11.31 -8.39
CA TYR A 109 -0.50 -9.94 -8.02
C TYR A 109 -1.79 -9.95 -7.18
N PRO A 110 -1.89 -9.12 -6.14
CA PRO A 110 -0.83 -8.30 -5.55
C PRO A 110 0.09 -9.12 -4.64
N LEU A 111 1.38 -8.77 -4.55
CA LEU A 111 2.30 -9.42 -3.61
C LEU A 111 2.07 -8.98 -2.17
N LYS A 112 1.58 -7.76 -1.99
CA LYS A 112 1.15 -7.15 -0.72
C LYS A 112 -0.09 -6.31 -0.92
N GLY A 113 -0.78 -6.00 0.18
CA GLY A 113 -2.04 -5.27 0.14
C GLY A 113 -3.21 -6.15 -0.30
N GLU A 114 -4.33 -5.53 -0.57
CA GLU A 114 -5.61 -6.18 -0.83
C GLU A 114 -6.34 -5.45 -1.95
N LEU A 115 -6.99 -6.22 -2.81
CA LEU A 115 -7.93 -5.70 -3.80
C LEU A 115 -9.32 -5.63 -3.17
N SER A 116 -10.03 -4.54 -3.38
CA SER A 116 -11.45 -4.46 -3.05
C SER A 116 -12.26 -4.72 -4.31
N VAL A 117 -13.04 -5.77 -4.29
CA VAL A 117 -13.83 -6.23 -5.43
C VAL A 117 -15.30 -6.40 -5.06
N GLY A 118 -16.18 -6.28 -6.00
CA GLY A 118 -17.62 -6.41 -5.77
C GLY A 118 -18.34 -7.07 -6.94
N THR A 119 -19.63 -7.34 -6.75
CA THR A 119 -20.52 -7.86 -7.78
C THR A 119 -21.36 -6.79 -8.45
N GLN A 120 -21.26 -5.54 -7.98
CA GLN A 120 -22.01 -4.40 -8.53
C GLN A 120 -21.11 -3.17 -8.56
N ALA A 121 -21.30 -2.34 -9.59
CA ALA A 121 -20.65 -1.04 -9.66
C ALA A 121 -21.05 -0.18 -8.45
N PHE A 122 -20.09 0.47 -7.85
CA PHE A 122 -20.26 1.32 -6.64
C PHE A 122 -20.87 0.62 -5.43
N GLY A 123 -20.85 -0.72 -5.41
CA GLY A 123 -21.38 -1.55 -4.33
C GLY A 123 -20.44 -1.68 -3.14
N LEU A 124 -20.82 -2.55 -2.20
CA LEU A 124 -19.94 -2.94 -1.09
C LEU A 124 -18.84 -3.87 -1.61
N GLY A 125 -17.60 -3.57 -1.23
CA GLY A 125 -16.43 -4.36 -1.59
C GLY A 125 -16.22 -5.56 -0.67
N GLN A 126 -15.67 -6.61 -1.24
CA GLN A 126 -15.07 -7.73 -0.53
C GLN A 126 -13.57 -7.72 -0.80
N THR A 127 -12.79 -8.11 0.20
CA THR A 127 -11.33 -8.20 0.07
C THR A 127 -10.93 -9.42 -0.76
N SER A 128 -10.06 -9.22 -1.72
CA SER A 128 -9.40 -10.28 -2.49
C SER A 128 -7.87 -10.11 -2.42
N HIS A 129 -7.17 -11.20 -2.15
CA HIS A 129 -5.69 -11.26 -2.19
C HIS A 129 -5.17 -11.81 -3.53
N LYS A 130 -6.03 -11.97 -4.51
CA LYS A 130 -5.67 -12.46 -5.85
C LYS A 130 -6.30 -11.56 -6.90
N GLY A 131 -5.58 -11.38 -8.00
CA GLY A 131 -6.07 -10.71 -9.19
C GLY A 131 -6.96 -11.62 -10.05
N PRO A 132 -7.45 -11.10 -11.20
CA PRO A 132 -8.22 -11.87 -12.17
C PRO A 132 -7.42 -13.06 -12.70
N LEU A 133 -8.12 -14.12 -13.04
CA LEU A 133 -7.54 -15.27 -13.72
C LEU A 133 -7.37 -15.01 -15.20
N GLU A 134 -6.66 -15.91 -15.90
CA GLU A 134 -6.52 -15.84 -17.34
C GLU A 134 -7.89 -15.91 -18.03
N GLY A 135 -8.16 -14.97 -18.93
CA GLY A 135 -9.47 -14.83 -19.59
C GLY A 135 -10.49 -13.98 -18.83
N GLU A 136 -10.15 -13.49 -17.64
CA GLU A 136 -11.02 -12.62 -16.85
C GLU A 136 -10.57 -11.16 -16.90
N ILE A 137 -11.53 -10.27 -16.72
CA ILE A 137 -11.30 -8.84 -16.54
C ILE A 137 -12.14 -8.31 -15.36
N TRP A 138 -11.54 -7.43 -14.56
CA TRP A 138 -12.20 -6.72 -13.48
C TRP A 138 -12.22 -5.22 -13.79
N PRO A 139 -13.23 -4.74 -14.53
CA PRO A 139 -13.35 -3.32 -14.80
C PRO A 139 -13.65 -2.54 -13.53
N ASP A 140 -13.21 -1.28 -13.47
CA ASP A 140 -13.67 -0.38 -12.44
C ASP A 140 -15.15 0.00 -12.64
N SER A 141 -15.78 0.55 -11.60
CA SER A 141 -17.20 0.87 -11.62
C SER A 141 -17.60 1.87 -12.71
N ARG A 142 -16.69 2.78 -13.09
CA ARG A 142 -16.94 3.80 -14.11
C ARG A 142 -16.88 3.20 -15.51
N LEU A 143 -15.88 2.39 -15.79
CA LEU A 143 -15.73 1.70 -17.07
C LEU A 143 -16.90 0.75 -17.30
N LEU A 144 -17.28 -0.03 -16.27
CA LEU A 144 -18.42 -0.94 -16.38
C LEU A 144 -19.72 -0.18 -16.73
N ALA A 145 -19.95 0.96 -16.07
CA ALA A 145 -21.12 1.80 -16.34
C ALA A 145 -21.07 2.44 -17.73
N SER A 146 -19.90 2.92 -18.19
CA SER A 146 -19.74 3.55 -19.51
C SER A 146 -19.92 2.59 -20.67
N LEU A 147 -19.58 1.31 -20.47
CA LEU A 147 -19.78 0.25 -21.45
C LEU A 147 -21.17 -0.40 -21.36
N SER A 148 -22.02 0.04 -20.43
CA SER A 148 -23.31 -0.60 -20.13
C SER A 148 -23.20 -2.12 -19.89
N ALA A 149 -22.02 -2.58 -19.50
CA ALA A 149 -21.70 -3.99 -19.28
C ALA A 149 -22.06 -4.45 -17.87
N LYS A 150 -22.24 -5.75 -17.72
CA LYS A 150 -22.61 -6.43 -16.47
C LYS A 150 -21.65 -7.58 -16.19
N LEU A 151 -21.77 -8.16 -15.00
CA LEU A 151 -21.09 -9.41 -14.67
C LEU A 151 -21.46 -10.50 -15.68
N ASN A 152 -20.48 -11.28 -16.04
CA ASN A 152 -20.50 -12.34 -17.05
C ASN A 152 -20.65 -11.85 -18.50
N ASP A 153 -20.68 -10.54 -18.74
CA ASP A 153 -20.54 -10.01 -20.10
C ASP A 153 -19.08 -10.12 -20.55
N THR A 154 -18.89 -10.07 -21.87
CA THR A 154 -17.58 -10.06 -22.49
C THR A 154 -17.17 -8.63 -22.82
N ILE A 155 -15.93 -8.27 -22.50
CA ILE A 155 -15.28 -7.03 -22.91
C ILE A 155 -14.12 -7.39 -23.83
N ASP A 156 -14.10 -6.80 -25.01
CA ASP A 156 -13.01 -6.94 -25.94
C ASP A 156 -11.94 -5.89 -25.71
N VAL A 157 -10.70 -6.33 -25.56
CA VAL A 157 -9.50 -5.49 -25.38
C VAL A 157 -8.54 -5.80 -26.53
N GLY A 158 -8.59 -5.02 -27.60
CA GLY A 158 -7.90 -5.33 -28.84
C GLY A 158 -8.43 -6.63 -29.46
N GLU A 159 -7.59 -7.65 -29.55
CA GLU A 159 -7.96 -8.97 -30.08
C GLU A 159 -8.41 -9.98 -29.00
N LEU A 160 -8.37 -9.58 -27.74
CA LEU A 160 -8.70 -10.45 -26.62
C LEU A 160 -10.13 -10.20 -26.15
N SER A 161 -10.91 -11.27 -26.03
CA SER A 161 -12.24 -11.26 -25.44
C SER A 161 -12.17 -11.79 -24.02
N LEU A 162 -12.46 -10.95 -23.03
CA LEU A 162 -12.32 -11.23 -21.60
C LEU A 162 -13.67 -11.18 -20.91
N THR A 163 -13.89 -12.09 -19.96
CA THR A 163 -15.15 -12.17 -19.22
C THR A 163 -15.09 -11.33 -17.95
N VAL A 164 -16.11 -10.52 -17.69
CA VAL A 164 -16.26 -9.75 -16.47
C VAL A 164 -16.69 -10.67 -15.32
N THR A 165 -15.80 -10.98 -14.41
CA THR A 165 -16.12 -11.85 -13.26
C THR A 165 -16.36 -11.08 -11.98
N GLN A 166 -15.73 -9.92 -11.81
CA GLN A 166 -15.90 -9.02 -10.67
C GLN A 166 -15.73 -7.57 -11.10
N VAL A 167 -16.13 -6.65 -10.24
CA VAL A 167 -15.91 -5.21 -10.40
C VAL A 167 -14.82 -4.77 -9.44
N LEU A 168 -13.78 -4.12 -9.94
CA LEU A 168 -12.71 -3.55 -9.13
C LEU A 168 -13.21 -2.25 -8.50
N LEU A 169 -13.18 -2.19 -7.18
CA LEU A 169 -13.61 -1.02 -6.41
C LEU A 169 -12.41 -0.22 -5.88
N ALA A 170 -11.35 -0.92 -5.46
CA ALA A 170 -10.08 -0.31 -5.08
C ALA A 170 -8.93 -1.31 -5.26
N GLU A 171 -7.77 -0.80 -5.58
CA GLU A 171 -6.52 -1.57 -5.66
C GLU A 171 -5.39 -0.82 -4.99
N PRO A 172 -4.34 -1.51 -4.49
CA PRO A 172 -3.09 -0.87 -4.11
C PRO A 172 -2.40 -0.36 -5.38
N ASP A 173 -1.90 0.88 -5.34
CA ASP A 173 -1.30 1.57 -6.50
C ASP A 173 0.18 1.90 -6.29
#